data_e736edb45407e91450d89acd0585603d
#
_entry.id   e736edb45407e91450d89acd0585603d
#
_cell.length_a   1.000
_cell.length_b   1.000
_cell.length_c   1.000
_cell.angle_alpha   90.00
_cell.angle_beta   90.00
_cell.angle_gamma   90.00
#
_symmetry.space_group_name_H-M   'P 1'
#
loop_
_entity.id
_entity.type
_entity.pdbx_description
1 polymer ?
#
loop_
_entity_poly.entity_id
_entity_poly.type
_entity_poly.pdbx_seq_one_letter_code
_entity_poly.pdbx_strand_id
1 'polypeptide(L)'
;GLWRHIQKSLGAVDDTSTTNNADYTYTLDGTGVDLIIQDDGVDPTGHPEWEDADGNTRFQQVDWYELTGLAGSMPANFYSPGSNDSNPGGAHGSHCCGIAAGKTYGWAKNATIYSMRIFGGTGYRIDTDRYDLIRLFHEQKPVDPKTGYKRPTVVNQSWGYSWYYNNGDFFTPPNIQTIWFRGVNQNIAPQTFSSATFAQYGCTGSRHPMEYLPADVEQEQLTDAGVICIKAAGNGYHPCAGQASGQYGSTRYNSYYTLNESWAGYIVAGNPIYYNRPSSPHSLDTVWVGNIDNTDFGGEEMLAESSERGERLDINAAGTQITSATGTQSTYSTKQPHPESNAHYIARISGTSMAAPQIAGICCLYMQANPGATAQQFKDWLQNIAQEELYDTGGPDDYVYANTTPRLYGGTNKVVYFPLNSPDKIKYTSSSGFTKG
;
A
#
# COMPACT_ATOMS: atom_id res chain seq x y z
N GLY A 1 6.69 4.49 -13.06
CA GLY A 1 5.88 5.05 -11.97
C GLY A 1 6.12 6.55 -11.79
N LEU A 2 7.30 6.93 -11.35
CA LEU A 2 7.63 8.33 -11.03
C LEU A 2 7.31 9.28 -12.21
N TRP A 3 7.73 8.94 -13.42
CA TRP A 3 7.49 9.75 -14.62
C TRP A 3 6.00 10.01 -14.87
N ARG A 4 5.14 9.02 -14.63
CA ARG A 4 3.70 9.20 -14.81
C ARG A 4 3.16 10.32 -13.92
N HIS A 5 3.67 10.44 -12.71
CA HIS A 5 3.12 11.35 -11.71
C HIS A 5 3.68 12.78 -11.75
N ILE A 6 4.72 13.02 -12.53
CA ILE A 6 5.24 14.39 -12.78
C ILE A 6 4.72 14.99 -14.08
N GLN A 7 3.94 14.25 -14.86
CA GLN A 7 3.33 14.68 -16.11
C GLN A 7 1.81 14.70 -16.00
N LYS A 8 1.18 15.57 -16.78
CA LYS A 8 -0.27 15.79 -16.75
C LYS A 8 -1.08 14.91 -17.69
N SER A 9 -0.45 14.15 -18.57
CA SER A 9 -1.16 13.32 -19.55
C SER A 9 -0.39 12.06 -19.92
N LEU A 10 -1.14 11.02 -20.26
CA LEU A 10 -0.65 9.72 -20.73
C LEU A 10 0.28 9.78 -21.94
N GLY A 11 0.07 10.69 -22.86
CA GLY A 11 0.71 10.69 -24.16
C GLY A 11 2.23 10.92 -24.21
N ALA A 12 2.87 11.04 -23.06
CA ALA A 12 4.31 11.36 -22.96
C ALA A 12 5.14 10.27 -22.27
N VAL A 13 4.52 9.19 -21.80
CA VAL A 13 5.22 8.11 -21.09
C VAL A 13 5.33 6.89 -21.98
N ASP A 14 6.52 6.69 -22.57
CA ASP A 14 6.87 5.40 -23.17
C ASP A 14 7.25 4.40 -22.07
N ASP A 15 6.31 3.53 -21.72
CA ASP A 15 6.49 2.52 -20.68
C ASP A 15 7.36 1.34 -21.12
N THR A 16 7.63 1.22 -22.41
CA THR A 16 8.44 0.14 -22.99
C THR A 16 9.94 0.45 -22.94
N SER A 17 10.31 1.72 -22.74
CA SER A 17 11.69 2.14 -22.70
C SER A 17 12.30 1.99 -21.30
N THR A 18 13.26 1.08 -21.18
CA THR A 18 14.17 0.99 -20.02
C THR A 18 15.24 2.10 -20.04
N THR A 19 15.24 2.94 -21.05
CA THR A 19 16.27 3.95 -21.33
C THR A 19 15.81 5.41 -21.17
N ASN A 20 14.63 5.65 -20.60
CA ASN A 20 14.21 7.00 -20.24
C ASN A 20 15.02 7.51 -19.05
N ASN A 21 16.28 7.83 -19.30
CA ASN A 21 17.20 8.51 -18.39
C ASN A 21 16.99 10.04 -18.45
N ALA A 22 15.77 10.50 -18.62
CA ALA A 22 15.56 11.94 -18.60
C ALA A 22 15.70 12.42 -17.15
N ASP A 23 16.71 13.25 -16.92
CA ASP A 23 16.89 13.94 -15.65
C ASP A 23 15.67 14.83 -15.37
N TYR A 24 15.18 14.77 -14.15
CA TYR A 24 14.21 15.74 -13.66
C TYR A 24 14.79 16.50 -12.47
N THR A 25 14.51 17.77 -12.41
CA THR A 25 14.92 18.61 -11.28
C THR A 25 13.90 18.48 -10.15
N TYR A 26 14.38 18.32 -8.94
CA TYR A 26 13.56 18.26 -7.74
C TYR A 26 14.15 19.17 -6.65
N THR A 27 13.29 19.75 -5.82
CA THR A 27 13.69 20.64 -4.72
C THR A 27 13.51 19.98 -3.35
N LEU A 28 12.71 18.92 -3.30
CA LEU A 28 12.47 18.10 -2.12
C LEU A 28 12.92 16.68 -2.41
N ASP A 29 13.56 16.06 -1.44
CA ASP A 29 14.19 14.75 -1.55
C ASP A 29 13.93 13.82 -0.36
N GLY A 30 13.09 14.26 0.59
CA GLY A 30 12.75 13.49 1.80
C GLY A 30 13.74 13.72 2.95
N THR A 31 14.70 14.63 2.82
CA THR A 31 15.62 14.96 3.93
C THR A 31 14.85 15.29 5.20
N GLY A 32 15.25 14.69 6.32
CA GLY A 32 14.62 14.92 7.61
C GLY A 32 13.35 14.09 7.85
N VAL A 33 13.06 13.11 7.01
CA VAL A 33 11.92 12.19 7.17
C VAL A 33 12.42 10.76 7.33
N ASP A 34 11.80 9.99 8.21
CA ASP A 34 12.03 8.56 8.39
C ASP A 34 10.97 7.77 7.64
N LEU A 35 11.41 6.96 6.69
CA LEU A 35 10.56 6.04 5.94
C LEU A 35 10.75 4.62 6.46
N ILE A 36 9.67 4.01 6.90
CA ILE A 36 9.66 2.61 7.34
C ILE A 36 8.94 1.77 6.29
N ILE A 37 9.61 0.76 5.77
CA ILE A 37 9.01 -0.26 4.92
C ILE A 37 8.58 -1.42 5.83
N GLN A 38 7.28 -1.51 6.07
CA GLN A 38 6.67 -2.60 6.82
C GLN A 38 6.21 -3.67 5.82
N ASP A 39 7.04 -4.70 5.62
CA ASP A 39 6.89 -5.69 4.55
C ASP A 39 7.67 -6.99 4.86
N ASP A 40 8.04 -7.78 3.84
CA ASP A 40 8.87 -8.99 3.97
C ASP A 40 10.35 -8.69 4.28
N GLY A 41 10.70 -7.43 4.42
CA GLY A 41 12.04 -6.92 4.68
C GLY A 41 12.59 -6.08 3.53
N VAL A 42 13.70 -5.41 3.79
CA VAL A 42 14.51 -4.69 2.78
C VAL A 42 15.90 -5.26 2.81
N ASP A 43 16.50 -5.57 1.65
CA ASP A 43 17.84 -6.11 1.57
C ASP A 43 18.88 -5.11 2.11
N PRO A 44 19.61 -5.45 3.19
CA PRO A 44 20.52 -4.53 3.85
C PRO A 44 21.93 -4.55 3.26
N THR A 45 22.20 -5.36 2.24
CA THR A 45 23.56 -5.73 1.81
C THR A 45 24.20 -4.72 0.87
N GLY A 46 24.33 -3.45 1.28
CA GLY A 46 25.06 -2.46 0.48
C GLY A 46 24.42 -2.19 -0.88
N HIS A 47 23.10 -2.11 -0.92
CA HIS A 47 22.36 -1.88 -2.15
C HIS A 47 22.59 -0.45 -2.67
N PRO A 48 22.98 -0.23 -3.94
CA PRO A 48 23.25 1.09 -4.49
C PRO A 48 22.10 2.08 -4.37
N GLU A 49 20.86 1.58 -4.44
CA GLU A 49 19.65 2.41 -4.30
C GLU A 49 19.45 2.99 -2.89
N TRP A 50 20.15 2.46 -1.89
CA TRP A 50 20.09 2.98 -0.52
C TRP A 50 21.18 4.00 -0.20
N GLU A 51 22.02 4.36 -1.15
CA GLU A 51 23.06 5.36 -0.99
C GLU A 51 22.53 6.79 -1.19
N ASP A 52 23.12 7.74 -0.46
CA ASP A 52 22.99 9.16 -0.71
C ASP A 52 23.92 9.62 -1.86
N ALA A 53 23.97 10.92 -2.13
CA ALA A 53 24.84 11.47 -3.17
C ALA A 53 26.33 11.31 -2.90
N ASP A 54 26.72 11.12 -1.65
CA ASP A 54 28.12 10.91 -1.20
C ASP A 54 28.48 9.43 -1.12
N GLY A 55 27.56 8.52 -1.44
CA GLY A 55 27.76 7.07 -1.39
C GLY A 55 27.57 6.45 0.01
N ASN A 56 27.02 7.20 0.97
CA ASN A 56 26.74 6.66 2.29
C ASN A 56 25.36 6.01 2.31
N THR A 57 25.25 4.87 3.01
CA THR A 57 23.94 4.23 3.12
C THR A 57 22.96 5.02 3.99
N ARG A 58 21.77 5.20 3.48
CA ARG A 58 20.62 5.77 4.21
C ARG A 58 19.81 4.71 4.96
N PHE A 59 20.11 3.44 4.74
CA PHE A 59 19.44 2.30 5.35
C PHE A 59 19.97 2.06 6.75
N GLN A 60 19.07 2.05 7.74
CA GLN A 60 19.40 1.86 9.15
C GLN A 60 19.01 0.44 9.59
N GLN A 61 20.01 -0.32 10.04
CA GLN A 61 19.82 -1.61 10.69
C GLN A 61 19.82 -1.38 12.21
N VAL A 62 18.64 -1.36 12.81
CA VAL A 62 18.47 -1.08 14.24
C VAL A 62 17.93 -2.32 14.96
N ASP A 63 18.30 -2.51 16.22
CA ASP A 63 17.52 -3.36 17.11
C ASP A 63 16.32 -2.56 17.61
N TRP A 64 15.13 -2.93 17.10
CA TRP A 64 13.90 -2.21 17.40
C TRP A 64 13.51 -2.27 18.88
N TYR A 65 13.80 -3.39 19.56
CA TYR A 65 13.48 -3.55 20.99
C TYR A 65 14.44 -2.74 21.86
N GLU A 66 15.73 -2.76 21.54
CA GLU A 66 16.72 -1.92 22.22
C GLU A 66 16.43 -0.43 21.99
N LEU A 67 16.11 -0.06 20.73
CA LEU A 67 15.83 1.33 20.36
C LEU A 67 14.61 1.90 21.08
N THR A 68 13.56 1.10 21.24
CA THR A 68 12.28 1.55 21.81
C THR A 68 12.13 1.25 23.30
N GLY A 69 12.94 0.34 23.83
CA GLY A 69 12.81 -0.17 25.21
C GLY A 69 11.62 -1.10 25.43
N LEU A 70 10.91 -1.51 24.37
CA LEU A 70 9.88 -2.52 24.49
C LEU A 70 10.49 -3.87 24.86
N ALA A 71 9.84 -4.60 25.75
CA ALA A 71 10.33 -5.93 26.15
C ALA A 71 10.17 -6.92 24.98
N GLY A 72 11.28 -7.53 24.57
CA GLY A 72 11.31 -8.48 23.45
C GLY A 72 12.72 -8.63 22.91
N SER A 73 12.82 -9.26 21.74
CA SER A 73 14.09 -9.41 21.04
C SER A 73 13.88 -9.55 19.54
N MET A 74 14.82 -9.02 18.76
CA MET A 74 14.82 -9.19 17.32
C MET A 74 15.05 -10.65 16.94
N PRO A 75 14.28 -11.20 15.98
CA PRO A 75 14.64 -12.48 15.37
C PRO A 75 16.04 -12.43 14.76
N ALA A 76 16.83 -13.49 14.93
CA ALA A 76 18.23 -13.55 14.51
C ALA A 76 18.45 -13.26 12.99
N ASN A 77 17.44 -13.49 12.16
CA ASN A 77 17.49 -13.31 10.72
C ASN A 77 16.67 -12.09 10.23
N PHE A 78 16.37 -11.14 11.12
CA PHE A 78 15.51 -9.99 10.79
C PHE A 78 16.02 -9.20 9.57
N TYR A 79 17.32 -8.97 9.48
CA TYR A 79 17.95 -8.27 8.37
C TYR A 79 18.66 -9.22 7.38
N SER A 80 18.54 -10.53 7.54
CA SER A 80 19.20 -11.47 6.62
C SER A 80 18.48 -11.51 5.27
N PRO A 81 19.21 -11.34 4.16
CA PRO A 81 18.69 -11.66 2.84
C PRO A 81 18.53 -13.17 2.74
N GLY A 82 17.34 -13.66 2.50
CA GLY A 82 17.14 -15.08 2.29
C GLY A 82 16.87 -15.87 3.57
N SER A 83 15.64 -16.03 3.91
CA SER A 83 15.15 -17.11 4.73
C SER A 83 14.34 -18.08 3.87
N ASN A 84 14.22 -19.30 4.34
CA ASN A 84 13.69 -20.48 3.64
C ASN A 84 12.23 -20.43 3.17
N ASP A 85 11.71 -19.27 2.84
CA ASP A 85 10.35 -19.11 2.34
C ASP A 85 10.30 -18.88 0.83
N SER A 86 9.14 -19.13 0.27
CA SER A 86 8.81 -18.89 -1.14
C SER A 86 9.03 -17.43 -1.60
N ASN A 87 9.40 -16.54 -0.70
CA ASN A 87 9.77 -15.15 -0.95
C ASN A 87 11.13 -14.86 -0.28
N PRO A 88 12.23 -15.34 -0.85
CA PRO A 88 13.54 -15.19 -0.24
C PRO A 88 14.00 -13.73 -0.26
N GLY A 89 14.29 -13.23 0.94
CA GLY A 89 15.19 -12.14 1.09
C GLY A 89 14.69 -10.74 0.91
N GLY A 90 13.45 -10.45 1.28
CA GLY A 90 12.97 -9.07 1.23
C GLY A 90 12.88 -8.52 -0.19
N ALA A 91 12.58 -9.37 -1.16
CA ALA A 91 12.50 -8.94 -2.56
C ALA A 91 11.34 -7.98 -2.80
N HIS A 92 10.19 -8.21 -2.16
CA HIS A 92 9.02 -7.37 -2.30
C HIS A 92 9.18 -6.04 -1.55
N GLY A 93 9.60 -6.08 -0.29
CA GLY A 93 9.86 -4.87 0.48
C GLY A 93 11.00 -4.03 -0.09
N SER A 94 12.06 -4.66 -0.64
CA SER A 94 13.11 -3.94 -1.37
C SER A 94 12.57 -3.24 -2.62
N HIS A 95 11.65 -3.89 -3.34
CA HIS A 95 11.02 -3.28 -4.50
C HIS A 95 10.16 -2.06 -4.11
N CYS A 96 9.37 -2.18 -3.06
CA CYS A 96 8.59 -1.07 -2.49
C CYS A 96 9.49 0.07 -1.99
N CYS A 97 10.60 -0.27 -1.30
CA CYS A 97 11.60 0.69 -0.84
C CYS A 97 12.21 1.47 -2.01
N GLY A 98 12.59 0.78 -3.09
CA GLY A 98 13.15 1.41 -4.27
C GLY A 98 12.19 2.40 -4.94
N ILE A 99 10.89 2.10 -4.99
CA ILE A 99 9.87 3.03 -5.49
C ILE A 99 9.72 4.26 -4.58
N ALA A 100 9.70 4.06 -3.27
CA ALA A 100 9.49 5.17 -2.34
C ALA A 100 10.74 6.05 -2.19
N ALA A 101 11.93 5.44 -2.05
CA ALA A 101 13.14 6.14 -1.63
C ALA A 101 14.41 5.73 -2.37
N GLY A 102 14.35 4.94 -3.42
CA GLY A 102 15.52 4.58 -4.21
C GLY A 102 16.22 5.80 -4.80
N LYS A 103 17.56 5.76 -4.85
CA LYS A 103 18.40 6.78 -5.47
C LYS A 103 18.02 7.05 -6.93
N THR A 104 17.77 5.97 -7.69
CA THR A 104 17.41 6.03 -9.12
C THR A 104 15.91 6.02 -9.32
N TYR A 105 15.20 5.07 -8.68
CA TYR A 105 13.80 4.77 -8.97
C TYR A 105 12.80 5.47 -8.06
N GLY A 106 13.27 6.05 -6.93
CA GLY A 106 12.41 6.57 -5.87
C GLY A 106 12.19 8.07 -5.88
N TRP A 107 11.20 8.47 -5.08
CA TRP A 107 10.85 9.86 -4.82
C TRP A 107 11.73 10.52 -3.77
N ALA A 108 11.79 9.89 -2.57
CA ALA A 108 12.41 10.43 -1.37
C ALA A 108 13.89 10.02 -1.27
N LYS A 109 14.71 10.54 -2.19
CA LYS A 109 16.10 10.13 -2.42
C LYS A 109 17.04 10.36 -1.23
N ASN A 110 16.65 11.16 -0.23
CA ASN A 110 17.39 11.43 1.00
C ASN A 110 16.62 11.15 2.29
N ALA A 111 15.46 10.47 2.20
CA ALA A 111 14.81 9.94 3.41
C ALA A 111 15.68 8.89 4.08
N THR A 112 15.66 8.85 5.40
CA THR A 112 16.28 7.74 6.15
C THR A 112 15.38 6.51 6.06
N ILE A 113 15.95 5.38 5.70
CA ILE A 113 15.23 4.15 5.40
C ILE A 113 15.33 3.19 6.59
N TYR A 114 14.20 2.66 7.01
CA TYR A 114 14.09 1.58 7.99
C TYR A 114 13.27 0.42 7.43
N SER A 115 13.57 -0.79 7.88
CA SER A 115 12.77 -1.97 7.57
C SER A 115 12.09 -2.47 8.84
N MET A 116 10.77 -2.67 8.75
CA MET A 116 10.01 -3.41 9.75
C MET A 116 9.50 -4.70 9.12
N ARG A 117 10.28 -5.77 9.26
CA ARG A 117 9.92 -7.07 8.71
C ARG A 117 8.81 -7.71 9.51
N ILE A 118 7.70 -8.06 8.85
CA ILE A 118 6.50 -8.62 9.49
C ILE A 118 6.13 -10.01 8.97
N PHE A 119 6.66 -10.42 7.82
CA PHE A 119 6.46 -11.74 7.26
C PHE A 119 7.68 -12.17 6.41
N GLY A 120 7.63 -13.37 5.86
CA GLY A 120 8.75 -13.96 5.12
C GLY A 120 9.79 -14.58 6.05
N GLY A 121 9.79 -15.90 6.14
CA GLY A 121 10.73 -16.68 6.94
C GLY A 121 10.07 -17.53 8.03
N THR A 122 10.72 -18.65 8.33
CA THR A 122 10.24 -19.58 9.36
C THR A 122 10.21 -18.88 10.73
N GLY A 123 9.03 -18.86 11.35
CA GLY A 123 8.84 -18.28 12.68
C GLY A 123 8.44 -16.80 12.67
N TYR A 124 8.36 -16.14 11.51
CA TYR A 124 7.77 -14.82 11.44
C TYR A 124 6.24 -14.94 11.50
N ARG A 125 5.68 -14.21 12.44
CA ARG A 125 4.25 -13.94 12.54
C ARG A 125 4.04 -12.46 12.39
N ILE A 126 2.86 -12.07 11.94
CA ILE A 126 2.42 -10.68 12.01
C ILE A 126 2.02 -10.45 13.48
N ASP A 127 2.97 -10.05 14.28
CA ASP A 127 2.76 -9.76 15.69
C ASP A 127 2.38 -8.29 15.85
N THR A 128 1.45 -8.01 16.73
CA THR A 128 0.97 -6.63 17.00
C THR A 128 2.06 -5.74 17.58
N ASP A 129 3.05 -6.30 18.26
CA ASP A 129 4.21 -5.57 18.77
C ASP A 129 5.00 -4.79 17.69
N ARG A 130 4.87 -5.18 16.42
CA ARG A 130 5.49 -4.44 15.30
C ARG A 130 4.92 -3.04 15.13
N TYR A 131 3.68 -2.84 15.46
CA TYR A 131 3.04 -1.51 15.46
C TYR A 131 3.52 -0.69 16.65
N ASP A 132 3.58 -1.30 17.84
CA ASP A 132 4.11 -0.65 19.05
C ASP A 132 5.55 -0.20 18.87
N LEU A 133 6.41 -1.01 18.26
CA LEU A 133 7.79 -0.65 17.98
C LEU A 133 7.88 0.61 17.09
N ILE A 134 7.07 0.72 16.05
CA ILE A 134 7.04 1.91 15.19
C ILE A 134 6.46 3.10 15.95
N ARG A 135 5.39 2.92 16.70
CA ARG A 135 4.75 3.97 17.50
C ARG A 135 5.72 4.54 18.53
N LEU A 136 6.35 3.69 19.35
CA LEU A 136 7.33 4.09 20.36
C LEU A 136 8.56 4.76 19.73
N PHE A 137 9.06 4.25 18.61
CA PHE A 137 10.12 4.90 17.84
C PHE A 137 9.74 6.34 17.47
N HIS A 138 8.50 6.57 17.00
CA HIS A 138 8.05 7.92 16.69
C HIS A 138 7.86 8.78 17.93
N GLU A 139 7.22 8.25 18.97
CA GLU A 139 6.90 8.99 20.19
C GLU A 139 8.14 9.45 20.98
N GLN A 140 9.21 8.67 20.94
CA GLN A 140 10.46 8.95 21.67
C GLN A 140 11.37 9.95 20.95
N LYS A 141 11.08 10.30 19.70
CA LYS A 141 11.88 11.29 18.98
C LYS A 141 11.85 12.66 19.69
N PRO A 142 12.99 13.35 19.75
CA PRO A 142 13.01 14.73 20.23
C PRO A 142 12.27 15.66 19.26
N VAL A 143 11.74 16.74 19.82
CA VAL A 143 11.23 17.84 19.00
C VAL A 143 12.43 18.61 18.42
N ASP A 144 12.43 18.78 17.11
CA ASP A 144 13.44 19.62 16.45
C ASP A 144 13.18 21.10 16.79
N PRO A 145 14.15 21.81 17.40
CA PRO A 145 13.97 23.19 17.80
C PRO A 145 13.77 24.15 16.63
N LYS A 146 14.14 23.77 15.40
CA LYS A 146 13.96 24.61 14.21
C LYS A 146 12.56 24.54 13.65
N THR A 147 11.96 23.36 13.68
CA THR A 147 10.62 23.14 13.12
C THR A 147 9.53 23.19 14.19
N GLY A 148 9.86 22.92 15.45
CA GLY A 148 8.90 22.77 16.55
C GLY A 148 8.16 21.43 16.53
N TYR A 149 8.54 20.50 15.66
CA TYR A 149 7.92 19.19 15.51
C TYR A 149 8.93 18.06 15.64
N LYS A 150 8.45 16.87 15.93
CA LYS A 150 9.26 15.66 15.82
C LYS A 150 9.58 15.37 14.36
N ARG A 151 10.70 14.71 14.12
CA ARG A 151 11.03 14.20 12.79
C ARG A 151 9.91 13.27 12.31
N PRO A 152 9.28 13.54 11.15
CA PRO A 152 8.15 12.75 10.66
C PRO A 152 8.50 11.30 10.42
N THR A 153 7.53 10.42 10.63
CA THR A 153 7.59 8.99 10.29
C THR A 153 6.51 8.68 9.27
N VAL A 154 6.92 8.10 8.14
CA VAL A 154 6.04 7.59 7.10
C VAL A 154 6.22 6.08 7.02
N VAL A 155 5.11 5.32 6.99
CA VAL A 155 5.13 3.86 6.89
C VAL A 155 4.48 3.44 5.58
N ASN A 156 5.20 2.65 4.79
CA ASN A 156 4.64 1.96 3.63
C ASN A 156 4.19 0.55 4.00
N GLN A 157 2.93 0.24 3.76
CA GLN A 157 2.29 -1.06 4.03
C GLN A 157 1.76 -1.66 2.71
N SER A 158 2.66 -2.27 1.94
CA SER A 158 2.29 -2.91 0.66
C SER A 158 1.74 -4.31 0.85
N TRP A 159 0.92 -4.54 1.85
CA TRP A 159 0.36 -5.83 2.24
C TRP A 159 -0.99 -5.67 2.93
N GLY A 160 -1.68 -6.79 3.18
CA GLY A 160 -2.92 -6.83 3.93
C GLY A 160 -3.34 -8.26 4.25
N TYR A 161 -4.20 -8.42 5.24
CA TYR A 161 -4.77 -9.71 5.57
C TYR A 161 -5.78 -10.14 4.51
N SER A 162 -5.70 -11.40 4.11
CA SER A 162 -6.60 -11.98 3.11
C SER A 162 -6.93 -13.42 3.44
N TRP A 163 -8.17 -13.81 3.13
CA TRP A 163 -8.57 -15.19 3.08
C TRP A 163 -8.33 -15.76 1.69
N TYR A 164 -7.82 -16.98 1.64
CA TYR A 164 -7.71 -17.72 0.40
C TYR A 164 -8.79 -18.80 0.37
N TYR A 165 -9.69 -18.69 -0.58
CA TYR A 165 -10.71 -19.67 -0.88
C TYR A 165 -10.21 -20.55 -2.03
N ASN A 166 -10.20 -21.87 -1.83
CA ASN A 166 -9.93 -22.82 -2.90
C ASN A 166 -8.52 -22.75 -3.54
N ASN A 167 -7.48 -22.55 -2.73
CA ASN A 167 -6.13 -22.86 -3.18
C ASN A 167 -5.92 -24.35 -2.95
N GLY A 168 -5.99 -25.18 -4.01
CA GLY A 168 -6.07 -26.63 -4.02
C GLY A 168 -5.05 -27.44 -3.20
N ASP A 169 -4.18 -26.77 -2.44
CA ASP A 169 -3.08 -27.41 -1.75
C ASP A 169 -3.24 -27.54 -0.23
N PHE A 170 -4.18 -26.84 0.44
CA PHE A 170 -4.20 -26.90 1.90
C PHE A 170 -5.55 -27.03 2.60
N PHE A 171 -6.67 -26.53 2.07
CA PHE A 171 -7.95 -26.61 2.78
C PHE A 171 -9.15 -26.64 1.84
N THR A 172 -10.00 -27.62 2.02
CA THR A 172 -11.38 -27.56 1.50
C THR A 172 -12.19 -26.75 2.51
N PRO A 173 -12.60 -25.52 2.19
CA PRO A 173 -13.38 -24.73 3.13
C PRO A 173 -14.76 -25.37 3.32
N PRO A 174 -15.40 -25.18 4.50
CA PRO A 174 -16.78 -25.56 4.72
C PRO A 174 -17.72 -24.89 3.72
N ASN A 175 -18.90 -25.45 3.53
CA ASN A 175 -19.91 -24.87 2.64
C ASN A 175 -20.35 -23.50 3.16
N ILE A 176 -20.56 -22.59 2.23
CA ILE A 176 -21.25 -21.34 2.51
C ILE A 176 -22.68 -21.65 2.90
N GLN A 177 -23.09 -21.18 4.07
CA GLN A 177 -24.42 -21.36 4.61
C GLN A 177 -25.39 -20.28 4.15
N THR A 178 -24.94 -19.02 4.18
CA THR A 178 -25.73 -17.86 3.76
C THR A 178 -24.87 -16.86 2.98
N ILE A 179 -25.49 -16.09 2.09
CA ILE A 179 -24.92 -14.88 1.54
C ILE A 179 -25.86 -13.72 1.85
N TRP A 180 -25.28 -12.67 2.38
CA TRP A 180 -25.91 -11.36 2.53
C TRP A 180 -25.25 -10.38 1.55
N PHE A 181 -26.02 -9.87 0.63
CA PHE A 181 -25.56 -8.89 -0.34
C PHE A 181 -26.24 -7.56 -0.08
N ARG A 182 -25.45 -6.54 0.20
CA ARG A 182 -25.95 -5.20 0.56
C ARG A 182 -27.00 -5.22 1.68
N GLY A 183 -26.75 -6.04 2.70
CA GLY A 183 -27.64 -6.16 3.85
C GLY A 183 -28.89 -7.05 3.63
N VAL A 184 -29.04 -7.67 2.47
CA VAL A 184 -30.17 -8.55 2.14
C VAL A 184 -29.71 -10.00 2.03
N ASN A 185 -30.36 -10.91 2.78
CA ASN A 185 -30.12 -12.34 2.66
C ASN A 185 -30.59 -12.85 1.30
N GLN A 186 -29.73 -13.54 0.58
CA GLN A 186 -30.02 -14.04 -0.77
C GLN A 186 -30.71 -15.40 -0.77
N ASN A 187 -30.96 -15.99 0.43
CA ASN A 187 -31.66 -17.27 0.61
C ASN A 187 -31.08 -18.41 -0.24
N ILE A 188 -29.76 -18.46 -0.36
CA ILE A 188 -29.09 -19.56 -1.08
C ILE A 188 -29.14 -20.86 -0.26
N ALA A 189 -29.15 -22.00 -0.95
CA ALA A 189 -28.91 -23.29 -0.29
C ALA A 189 -27.42 -23.41 0.10
N PRO A 190 -27.08 -24.07 1.21
CA PRO A 190 -25.71 -24.34 1.59
C PRO A 190 -24.95 -25.03 0.44
N GLN A 191 -23.82 -24.48 0.04
CA GLN A 191 -23.04 -24.99 -1.09
C GLN A 191 -21.57 -24.61 -1.01
N THR A 192 -20.72 -25.32 -1.73
CA THR A 192 -19.30 -25.00 -1.87
C THR A 192 -19.15 -23.66 -2.60
N PHE A 193 -18.17 -22.87 -2.16
CA PHE A 193 -17.85 -21.60 -2.82
C PHE A 193 -17.51 -21.81 -4.30
N SER A 194 -18.09 -20.98 -5.13
CA SER A 194 -17.79 -20.92 -6.56
C SER A 194 -17.80 -19.46 -7.01
N SER A 195 -16.67 -18.98 -7.54
CA SER A 195 -16.58 -17.62 -8.06
C SER A 195 -17.65 -17.33 -9.11
N ALA A 196 -17.97 -18.31 -9.98
CA ALA A 196 -19.00 -18.16 -10.99
C ALA A 196 -20.40 -18.01 -10.37
N THR A 197 -20.71 -18.75 -9.30
CA THR A 197 -22.01 -18.68 -8.63
C THR A 197 -22.18 -17.43 -7.79
N PHE A 198 -21.12 -16.98 -7.15
CA PHE A 198 -21.19 -15.87 -6.17
C PHE A 198 -20.79 -14.51 -6.74
N ALA A 199 -20.29 -14.47 -7.98
CA ALA A 199 -19.90 -13.22 -8.65
C ALA A 199 -21.05 -12.19 -8.71
N GLN A 200 -22.28 -12.65 -8.93
CA GLN A 200 -23.48 -11.80 -8.94
C GLN A 200 -23.73 -11.10 -7.58
N TYR A 201 -23.16 -11.60 -6.51
CA TYR A 201 -23.21 -10.98 -5.18
C TYR A 201 -21.94 -10.21 -4.82
N GLY A 202 -21.07 -9.97 -5.81
CA GLY A 202 -19.80 -9.28 -5.61
C GLY A 202 -18.74 -10.08 -4.85
N CYS A 203 -18.96 -11.36 -4.65
CA CYS A 203 -18.02 -12.26 -4.03
C CYS A 203 -17.21 -12.95 -5.14
N THR A 204 -16.10 -12.36 -5.53
CA THR A 204 -15.31 -12.80 -6.67
C THR A 204 -13.93 -13.30 -6.25
N GLY A 205 -13.38 -14.21 -7.02
CA GLY A 205 -12.02 -14.70 -6.83
C GLY A 205 -11.84 -15.64 -5.64
N SER A 206 -10.64 -16.12 -5.47
CA SER A 206 -10.21 -17.02 -4.40
C SER A 206 -9.58 -16.29 -3.22
N ARG A 207 -9.47 -14.96 -3.29
CA ARG A 207 -8.83 -14.14 -2.27
C ARG A 207 -9.78 -13.04 -1.82
N HIS A 208 -10.14 -13.05 -0.55
CA HIS A 208 -11.02 -12.04 0.05
C HIS A 208 -10.27 -11.19 1.06
N PRO A 209 -10.58 -9.89 1.18
CA PRO A 209 -10.10 -9.08 2.29
C PRO A 209 -10.49 -9.72 3.62
N MET A 210 -9.60 -9.66 4.59
CA MET A 210 -9.84 -10.16 5.93
C MET A 210 -9.77 -9.02 6.93
N GLU A 211 -10.77 -8.95 7.80
CA GLU A 211 -10.77 -8.09 8.96
C GLU A 211 -10.08 -8.82 10.14
N TYR A 212 -9.06 -8.19 10.73
CA TYR A 212 -8.36 -8.68 11.91
C TYR A 212 -8.27 -7.54 12.94
N LEU A 213 -9.26 -7.49 13.80
CA LEU A 213 -9.47 -6.39 14.74
C LEU A 213 -8.22 -6.02 15.58
N PRO A 214 -7.40 -6.96 16.10
CA PRO A 214 -6.18 -6.57 16.82
C PRO A 214 -5.24 -5.70 15.99
N ALA A 215 -5.04 -6.01 14.70
CA ALA A 215 -4.20 -5.20 13.84
C ALA A 215 -4.83 -3.85 13.51
N ASP A 216 -6.15 -3.75 13.47
CA ASP A 216 -6.85 -2.49 13.23
C ASP A 216 -6.73 -1.54 14.44
N VAL A 217 -6.84 -2.07 15.65
CA VAL A 217 -6.62 -1.30 16.89
C VAL A 217 -5.19 -0.76 16.94
N GLU A 218 -4.20 -1.58 16.66
CA GLU A 218 -2.81 -1.16 16.62
C GLU A 218 -2.53 -0.14 15.51
N GLN A 219 -3.16 -0.31 14.36
CA GLN A 219 -3.06 0.64 13.25
C GLN A 219 -3.66 2.01 13.63
N GLU A 220 -4.78 2.02 14.33
CA GLU A 220 -5.40 3.24 14.84
C GLU A 220 -4.47 3.94 15.83
N GLN A 221 -3.93 3.22 16.83
CA GLN A 221 -2.97 3.78 17.78
C GLN A 221 -1.72 4.34 17.10
N LEU A 222 -1.23 3.68 16.05
CA LEU A 222 -0.08 4.12 15.29
C LEU A 222 -0.37 5.44 14.55
N THR A 223 -1.53 5.55 13.91
CA THR A 223 -1.93 6.79 13.21
C THR A 223 -2.27 7.91 14.17
N ASP A 224 -2.87 7.62 15.32
CA ASP A 224 -3.15 8.59 16.39
C ASP A 224 -1.87 9.19 16.99
N ALA A 225 -0.79 8.43 17.02
CA ALA A 225 0.52 8.92 17.42
C ALA A 225 1.17 9.92 16.44
N GLY A 226 0.55 10.11 15.25
CA GLY A 226 1.02 11.03 14.21
C GLY A 226 1.90 10.38 13.14
N VAL A 227 1.97 9.05 13.10
CA VAL A 227 2.64 8.31 12.02
C VAL A 227 1.74 8.28 10.79
N ILE A 228 2.28 8.64 9.63
CA ILE A 228 1.52 8.60 8.37
C ILE A 228 1.67 7.22 7.73
N CYS A 229 0.59 6.47 7.67
CA CYS A 229 0.56 5.14 7.09
C CYS A 229 -0.03 5.14 5.68
N ILE A 230 0.69 4.59 4.73
CA ILE A 230 0.29 4.46 3.33
C ILE A 230 0.11 2.99 3.00
N LYS A 231 -1.06 2.61 2.52
CA LYS A 231 -1.44 1.21 2.35
C LYS A 231 -1.87 0.89 0.93
N ALA A 232 -1.41 -0.25 0.44
CA ALA A 232 -1.91 -0.86 -0.79
C ALA A 232 -3.38 -1.29 -0.62
N ALA A 233 -4.23 -0.96 -1.60
CA ALA A 233 -5.65 -1.28 -1.54
C ALA A 233 -5.94 -2.79 -1.57
N GLY A 234 -5.10 -3.55 -2.25
CA GLY A 234 -5.28 -4.98 -2.48
C GLY A 234 -5.44 -5.33 -3.97
N ASN A 235 -5.27 -6.61 -4.29
CA ASN A 235 -5.23 -7.11 -5.67
C ASN A 235 -6.30 -8.18 -5.93
N GLY A 236 -7.44 -8.11 -5.25
CA GLY A 236 -8.47 -9.12 -5.29
C GLY A 236 -9.71 -8.74 -6.10
N TYR A 237 -9.72 -7.63 -6.83
CA TYR A 237 -10.89 -7.08 -7.56
C TYR A 237 -12.06 -6.65 -6.67
N HIS A 238 -11.93 -6.74 -5.36
CA HIS A 238 -13.05 -6.46 -4.48
C HIS A 238 -13.33 -4.97 -4.40
N PRO A 239 -14.60 -4.57 -4.40
CA PRO A 239 -14.96 -3.23 -3.97
C PRO A 239 -14.74 -3.11 -2.47
N CYS A 240 -14.06 -2.06 -2.13
CA CYS A 240 -13.76 -1.68 -0.78
C CYS A 240 -14.70 -0.55 -0.39
N ALA A 241 -15.78 -0.89 0.33
CA ALA A 241 -16.74 0.11 0.77
C ALA A 241 -16.11 1.03 1.81
N GLY A 242 -16.30 2.33 1.63
CA GLY A 242 -15.86 3.32 2.59
C GLY A 242 -16.67 3.24 3.88
N GLN A 243 -16.01 3.51 4.98
CA GLN A 243 -16.66 3.83 6.25
C GLN A 243 -17.08 5.31 6.22
N ALA A 244 -17.73 5.73 5.14
CA ALA A 244 -18.10 7.11 4.96
C ALA A 244 -18.98 7.57 6.11
N SER A 245 -18.58 8.63 6.76
CA SER A 245 -19.37 9.40 7.74
C SER A 245 -19.86 8.62 8.96
N GLY A 246 -19.05 7.73 9.54
CA GLY A 246 -19.42 7.02 10.75
C GLY A 246 -20.52 5.98 10.56
N GLN A 247 -20.81 5.62 9.33
CA GLN A 247 -21.84 4.66 8.98
C GLN A 247 -21.25 3.37 8.43
N TYR A 248 -21.01 2.41 9.30
CA TYR A 248 -21.03 0.99 8.92
C TYR A 248 -22.39 0.58 8.33
N GLY A 249 -23.21 1.53 7.97
CA GLY A 249 -24.58 1.38 7.51
C GLY A 249 -24.76 1.56 6.02
N SER A 250 -23.71 1.78 5.22
CA SER A 250 -23.89 1.69 3.78
C SER A 250 -24.29 0.26 3.45
N THR A 251 -25.35 0.09 2.69
CA THR A 251 -25.81 -1.24 2.27
C THR A 251 -24.70 -2.04 1.60
N ARG A 252 -23.72 -1.37 0.95
CA ARG A 252 -22.54 -1.98 0.34
C ARG A 252 -21.58 -2.59 1.36
N TYR A 253 -21.37 -1.95 2.51
CA TYR A 253 -20.50 -2.41 3.57
C TYR A 253 -20.99 -3.71 4.24
N ASN A 254 -22.27 -4.00 4.16
CA ASN A 254 -22.94 -5.16 4.74
C ASN A 254 -23.09 -6.34 3.77
N SER A 255 -22.08 -6.56 2.92
CA SER A 255 -21.99 -7.78 2.13
C SER A 255 -21.06 -8.78 2.81
N TYR A 256 -21.61 -9.93 3.15
CA TYR A 256 -20.87 -11.00 3.84
C TYR A 256 -21.47 -12.38 3.53
N TYR A 257 -20.72 -13.41 3.84
CA TYR A 257 -21.22 -14.78 3.86
C TYR A 257 -20.95 -15.42 5.22
N THR A 258 -21.62 -16.53 5.50
CA THR A 258 -21.37 -17.38 6.68
C THR A 258 -21.02 -18.79 6.25
N LEU A 259 -20.24 -19.50 7.05
CA LEU A 259 -19.94 -20.92 6.85
C LEU A 259 -20.81 -21.78 7.75
N ASN A 260 -21.12 -23.00 7.29
CA ASN A 260 -21.90 -23.97 8.06
C ASN A 260 -21.10 -24.66 9.19
N GLU A 261 -19.76 -24.57 9.13
CA GLU A 261 -18.84 -25.15 10.12
C GLU A 261 -17.75 -24.16 10.48
N SER A 262 -17.18 -24.29 11.68
CA SER A 262 -16.01 -23.52 12.08
C SER A 262 -14.78 -23.95 11.29
N TRP A 263 -13.92 -23.00 10.94
CA TRP A 263 -12.80 -23.27 10.05
C TRP A 263 -11.53 -22.53 10.50
N ALA A 264 -10.37 -23.15 10.25
CA ALA A 264 -9.04 -22.61 10.47
C ALA A 264 -8.76 -22.10 11.90
N GLY A 265 -9.57 -22.47 12.88
CA GLY A 265 -9.37 -22.15 14.31
C GLY A 265 -9.82 -20.75 14.74
N TYR A 266 -10.18 -19.87 13.81
CA TYR A 266 -10.59 -18.48 14.10
C TYR A 266 -11.88 -18.05 13.40
N ILE A 267 -12.39 -18.82 12.43
CA ILE A 267 -13.72 -18.60 11.88
C ILE A 267 -14.70 -19.50 12.62
N VAL A 268 -15.69 -18.87 13.21
CA VAL A 268 -16.78 -19.57 13.90
C VAL A 268 -17.95 -19.74 12.95
N ALA A 269 -18.52 -20.94 12.90
CA ALA A 269 -19.71 -21.23 12.11
C ALA A 269 -20.82 -20.20 12.36
N GLY A 270 -21.43 -19.73 11.30
CA GLY A 270 -22.50 -18.74 11.36
C GLY A 270 -22.05 -17.28 11.54
N ASN A 271 -20.79 -17.03 11.84
CA ASN A 271 -20.29 -15.65 11.93
C ASN A 271 -20.11 -15.04 10.54
N PRO A 272 -20.35 -13.72 10.38
CA PRO A 272 -20.19 -13.04 9.12
C PRO A 272 -18.71 -12.93 8.70
N ILE A 273 -18.44 -13.24 7.44
CA ILE A 273 -17.16 -13.00 6.76
C ILE A 273 -17.43 -11.96 5.71
N TYR A 274 -16.99 -10.73 5.98
CA TYR A 274 -17.20 -9.62 5.07
C TYR A 274 -16.19 -9.67 3.92
N TYR A 275 -16.64 -9.36 2.71
CA TYR A 275 -15.81 -9.39 1.51
C TYR A 275 -15.77 -8.05 0.75
N ASN A 276 -16.50 -7.04 1.22
CA ASN A 276 -16.52 -5.68 0.64
C ASN A 276 -15.99 -4.64 1.63
N ARG A 277 -15.17 -5.04 2.55
CA ARG A 277 -14.52 -4.15 3.52
C ARG A 277 -13.05 -4.02 3.24
N PRO A 278 -12.41 -2.91 3.68
CA PRO A 278 -10.97 -2.83 3.69
C PRO A 278 -10.34 -4.02 4.41
N SER A 279 -9.24 -4.54 3.87
CA SER A 279 -8.46 -5.55 4.59
C SER A 279 -7.67 -4.91 5.74
N SER A 280 -7.53 -5.62 6.87
CA SER A 280 -6.60 -5.15 7.91
C SER A 280 -5.13 -5.16 7.42
N PRO A 281 -4.25 -4.31 8.00
CA PRO A 281 -4.54 -3.30 9.01
C PRO A 281 -5.32 -2.12 8.42
N HIS A 282 -6.23 -1.56 9.18
CA HIS A 282 -7.09 -0.48 8.75
C HIS A 282 -7.29 0.56 9.85
N SER A 283 -7.18 1.84 9.50
CA SER A 283 -7.71 2.97 10.26
C SER A 283 -8.24 4.02 9.29
N LEU A 284 -9.06 4.95 9.76
CA LEU A 284 -9.57 6.04 8.92
C LEU A 284 -8.45 6.96 8.42
N ASP A 285 -7.40 7.11 9.21
CA ASP A 285 -6.26 7.99 8.89
C ASP A 285 -5.21 7.32 7.98
N THR A 286 -5.29 6.00 7.78
CA THR A 286 -4.46 5.31 6.79
C THR A 286 -4.83 5.77 5.37
N VAL A 287 -3.83 6.09 4.56
CA VAL A 287 -4.00 6.46 3.14
C VAL A 287 -4.06 5.20 2.27
N TRP A 288 -5.17 4.99 1.58
CA TRP A 288 -5.40 3.80 0.75
C TRP A 288 -5.18 4.11 -0.72
N VAL A 289 -4.35 3.28 -1.36
CA VAL A 289 -3.84 3.55 -2.71
C VAL A 289 -4.26 2.45 -3.68
N GLY A 290 -5.05 2.83 -4.69
CA GLY A 290 -5.40 2.00 -5.84
C GLY A 290 -4.30 1.99 -6.90
N ASN A 291 -4.30 0.95 -7.74
CA ASN A 291 -3.37 0.79 -8.85
C ASN A 291 -4.02 1.20 -10.18
N ILE A 292 -3.35 2.04 -10.95
CA ILE A 292 -3.74 2.33 -12.33
C ILE A 292 -2.98 1.43 -13.32
N ASP A 293 -3.66 1.09 -14.41
CA ASP A 293 -3.04 0.46 -15.56
C ASP A 293 -2.54 1.55 -16.53
N ASN A 294 -1.55 1.19 -17.32
CA ASN A 294 -1.06 2.03 -18.41
C ASN A 294 -1.91 1.91 -19.70
N THR A 295 -3.02 1.20 -19.62
CA THR A 295 -3.95 1.05 -20.76
C THR A 295 -4.74 2.33 -20.94
N ASP A 296 -4.71 2.87 -22.15
CA ASP A 296 -5.51 4.01 -22.57
C ASP A 296 -6.90 3.56 -23.01
N PHE A 297 -7.94 4.15 -22.48
CA PHE A 297 -9.31 3.96 -22.93
C PHE A 297 -9.90 5.32 -23.34
N GLY A 298 -9.75 5.65 -24.61
CA GLY A 298 -10.28 6.91 -25.15
C GLY A 298 -9.54 8.16 -24.68
N GLY A 299 -8.27 8.04 -24.25
CA GLY A 299 -7.46 9.14 -23.74
C GLY A 299 -7.42 9.22 -22.20
N GLU A 300 -8.15 8.34 -21.52
CA GLU A 300 -8.17 8.24 -20.06
C GLU A 300 -7.48 6.94 -19.59
N GLU A 301 -6.82 7.00 -18.46
CA GLU A 301 -6.26 5.81 -17.81
C GLU A 301 -7.35 4.99 -17.12
N MET A 302 -7.06 3.73 -16.88
CA MET A 302 -7.96 2.82 -16.20
C MET A 302 -7.40 2.41 -14.85
N LEU A 303 -8.29 2.17 -13.89
CA LEU A 303 -7.92 1.41 -12.71
C LEU A 303 -7.52 -0.01 -13.15
N ALA A 304 -6.37 -0.49 -12.69
CA ALA A 304 -5.91 -1.84 -13.03
C ALA A 304 -6.97 -2.88 -12.66
N GLU A 305 -7.16 -3.86 -13.54
CA GLU A 305 -8.19 -4.87 -13.35
C GLU A 305 -8.12 -5.55 -11.98
N SER A 306 -6.92 -5.91 -11.53
CA SER A 306 -6.71 -6.55 -10.24
C SER A 306 -6.86 -5.62 -9.03
N SER A 307 -6.81 -4.29 -9.21
CA SER A 307 -6.89 -3.36 -8.09
C SER A 307 -8.21 -3.47 -7.35
N GLU A 308 -8.16 -3.51 -6.04
CA GLU A 308 -9.34 -3.16 -5.26
C GLU A 308 -9.75 -1.73 -5.55
N ARG A 309 -11.04 -1.46 -5.41
CA ARG A 309 -11.72 -0.24 -5.87
C ARG A 309 -12.83 0.17 -4.92
N GLY A 310 -13.40 1.33 -5.11
CA GLY A 310 -14.54 1.78 -4.29
C GLY A 310 -14.22 2.92 -3.34
N GLU A 311 -15.20 3.27 -2.54
CA GLU A 311 -15.23 4.50 -1.74
C GLU A 311 -14.11 4.63 -0.71
N ARG A 312 -13.45 3.50 -0.34
CA ARG A 312 -12.37 3.53 0.65
C ARG A 312 -11.04 4.01 0.07
N LEU A 313 -10.88 3.99 -1.23
CA LEU A 313 -9.64 4.46 -1.84
C LEU A 313 -9.54 5.99 -1.72
N ASP A 314 -8.41 6.46 -1.22
CA ASP A 314 -8.14 7.90 -1.09
C ASP A 314 -7.54 8.46 -2.39
N ILE A 315 -6.73 7.67 -3.10
CA ILE A 315 -6.01 8.10 -4.30
C ILE A 315 -5.60 6.89 -5.14
N ASN A 316 -5.31 7.11 -6.42
CA ASN A 316 -4.75 6.10 -7.31
C ASN A 316 -3.35 6.51 -7.79
N ALA A 317 -2.49 5.51 -7.96
CA ALA A 317 -1.12 5.72 -8.42
C ALA A 317 -0.65 4.59 -9.34
N ALA A 318 0.40 4.85 -10.12
CA ALA A 318 0.99 3.89 -11.02
C ALA A 318 1.59 2.71 -10.26
N GLY A 319 1.05 1.53 -10.51
CA GLY A 319 1.49 0.28 -9.92
C GLY A 319 1.59 -0.88 -10.91
N THR A 320 1.28 -0.65 -12.19
CA THR A 320 1.38 -1.66 -13.24
C THR A 320 2.74 -1.57 -13.93
N GLN A 321 3.43 -2.71 -14.01
CA GLN A 321 4.74 -2.84 -14.66
C GLN A 321 5.80 -1.84 -14.17
N ILE A 322 5.91 -1.69 -12.88
CA ILE A 322 6.86 -0.77 -12.25
C ILE A 322 8.22 -1.43 -12.09
N THR A 323 9.24 -0.79 -12.63
CA THR A 323 10.64 -1.17 -12.43
C THR A 323 11.16 -0.54 -11.15
N SER A 324 11.80 -1.34 -10.30
CA SER A 324 12.46 -0.89 -9.08
C SER A 324 13.53 -1.86 -8.60
N ALA A 325 14.29 -1.46 -7.60
CA ALA A 325 15.28 -2.25 -6.92
C ALA A 325 14.69 -3.53 -6.31
N THR A 326 15.48 -4.58 -6.24
CA THR A 326 15.15 -5.79 -5.50
C THR A 326 16.42 -6.42 -4.95
N GLY A 327 16.30 -7.23 -3.90
CA GLY A 327 17.43 -7.76 -3.16
C GLY A 327 18.26 -8.79 -3.92
N THR A 328 19.40 -9.14 -3.33
CA THR A 328 20.37 -10.13 -3.83
C THR A 328 19.78 -11.51 -4.05
N GLN A 329 18.70 -11.86 -3.36
CA GLN A 329 18.02 -13.16 -3.44
C GLN A 329 16.72 -13.11 -4.27
N SER A 330 16.53 -12.09 -5.09
CA SER A 330 15.31 -11.92 -5.88
C SER A 330 14.99 -13.13 -6.76
N THR A 331 13.74 -13.61 -6.68
CA THR A 331 13.21 -14.72 -7.49
C THR A 331 12.25 -14.26 -8.59
N TYR A 332 12.05 -12.97 -8.76
CA TYR A 332 11.17 -12.45 -9.81
C TYR A 332 11.65 -12.88 -11.20
N SER A 333 10.74 -13.38 -12.02
CA SER A 333 11.03 -13.79 -13.40
C SER A 333 11.49 -12.64 -14.29
N THR A 334 11.11 -11.41 -13.93
CA THR A 334 11.46 -10.18 -14.63
C THR A 334 12.74 -9.53 -14.14
N LYS A 335 13.47 -10.19 -13.22
CA LYS A 335 14.69 -9.62 -12.64
C LYS A 335 15.81 -9.45 -13.67
N GLN A 336 16.51 -8.36 -13.54
CA GLN A 336 17.72 -8.04 -14.30
C GLN A 336 18.81 -7.56 -13.34
N PRO A 337 20.11 -7.72 -13.68
CA PRO A 337 21.18 -7.13 -12.88
C PRO A 337 20.97 -5.61 -12.69
N HIS A 338 21.26 -5.12 -11.49
CA HIS A 338 21.25 -3.69 -11.24
C HIS A 338 22.36 -3.00 -12.04
N PRO A 339 22.13 -1.84 -12.69
CA PRO A 339 23.15 -1.18 -13.52
C PRO A 339 24.46 -0.85 -12.80
N GLU A 340 24.41 -0.57 -11.50
CA GLU A 340 25.55 -0.21 -10.66
C GLU A 340 26.07 -1.38 -9.78
N SER A 341 25.49 -2.58 -9.88
CA SER A 341 25.89 -3.71 -9.01
C SER A 341 25.61 -5.07 -9.64
N ASN A 342 26.64 -5.92 -9.68
CA ASN A 342 26.48 -7.30 -10.13
C ASN A 342 25.85 -8.24 -9.07
N ALA A 343 25.71 -7.78 -7.83
CA ALA A 343 25.16 -8.57 -6.72
C ALA A 343 23.66 -8.31 -6.52
N HIS A 344 23.16 -7.17 -6.97
CA HIS A 344 21.77 -6.75 -6.78
C HIS A 344 21.00 -6.79 -8.09
N TYR A 345 19.69 -6.73 -7.98
CA TYR A 345 18.80 -6.80 -9.13
C TYR A 345 17.80 -5.66 -9.12
N ILE A 346 17.24 -5.41 -10.28
CA ILE A 346 15.99 -4.67 -10.48
C ILE A 346 14.95 -5.66 -11.01
N ALA A 347 13.70 -5.39 -10.78
CA ALA A 347 12.60 -6.19 -11.34
C ALA A 347 11.44 -5.31 -11.77
N ARG A 348 10.65 -5.80 -12.71
CA ARG A 348 9.46 -5.14 -13.22
C ARG A 348 8.23 -5.96 -12.82
N ILE A 349 7.44 -5.44 -11.88
CA ILE A 349 6.27 -6.13 -11.32
C ILE A 349 5.07 -5.20 -11.21
N SER A 350 3.90 -5.76 -10.94
CA SER A 350 2.63 -5.02 -10.90
C SER A 350 1.85 -5.32 -9.63
N GLY A 351 1.08 -4.34 -9.16
CA GLY A 351 0.15 -4.46 -8.04
C GLY A 351 -0.07 -3.14 -7.32
N THR A 352 -1.08 -3.09 -6.49
CA THR A 352 -1.28 -1.98 -5.55
C THR A 352 -0.11 -1.82 -4.59
N SER A 353 0.66 -2.89 -4.39
CA SER A 353 1.95 -2.86 -3.67
C SER A 353 3.00 -1.95 -4.29
N MET A 354 2.92 -1.67 -5.60
CA MET A 354 3.82 -0.76 -6.33
C MET A 354 3.23 0.64 -6.41
N ALA A 355 1.90 0.77 -6.30
CA ALA A 355 1.21 2.05 -6.23
C ALA A 355 1.37 2.74 -4.87
N ALA A 356 1.23 2.01 -3.77
CA ALA A 356 1.35 2.56 -2.41
C ALA A 356 2.72 3.25 -2.16
N PRO A 357 3.87 2.67 -2.50
CA PRO A 357 5.15 3.32 -2.27
C PRO A 357 5.39 4.56 -3.14
N GLN A 358 4.68 4.77 -4.26
CA GLN A 358 4.67 6.06 -4.95
C GLN A 358 4.15 7.16 -4.02
N ILE A 359 3.03 6.88 -3.36
CA ILE A 359 2.41 7.82 -2.41
C ILE A 359 3.26 7.96 -1.14
N ALA A 360 3.87 6.87 -0.65
CA ALA A 360 4.75 6.95 0.51
C ALA A 360 5.98 7.85 0.25
N GLY A 361 6.60 7.73 -0.90
CA GLY A 361 7.68 8.61 -1.31
C GLY A 361 7.23 10.07 -1.45
N ILE A 362 6.09 10.32 -2.10
CA ILE A 362 5.48 11.67 -2.18
C ILE A 362 5.15 12.20 -0.77
N CYS A 363 4.66 11.34 0.12
CA CYS A 363 4.41 11.72 1.51
C CYS A 363 5.68 12.18 2.21
N CYS A 364 6.81 11.51 2.00
CA CYS A 364 8.09 11.94 2.56
C CYS A 364 8.49 13.35 2.06
N LEU A 365 8.26 13.66 0.78
CA LEU A 365 8.51 15.01 0.24
C LEU A 365 7.57 16.05 0.87
N TYR A 366 6.29 15.70 1.01
CA TYR A 366 5.32 16.57 1.67
C TYR A 366 5.67 16.82 3.14
N MET A 367 6.05 15.79 3.88
CA MET A 367 6.42 15.89 5.29
C MET A 367 7.75 16.62 5.50
N GLN A 368 8.69 16.58 4.56
CA GLN A 368 9.88 17.45 4.57
C GLN A 368 9.51 18.92 4.59
N ALA A 369 8.50 19.32 3.82
CA ALA A 369 8.01 20.69 3.75
C ALA A 369 7.03 21.05 4.89
N ASN A 370 6.36 20.06 5.50
CA ASN A 370 5.27 20.21 6.46
C ASN A 370 5.42 19.22 7.63
N PRO A 371 6.47 19.31 8.45
CA PRO A 371 6.83 18.26 9.41
C PRO A 371 5.79 18.02 10.51
N GLY A 372 4.86 18.95 10.74
CA GLY A 372 3.76 18.82 11.70
C GLY A 372 2.41 18.48 11.08
N ALA A 373 2.36 18.13 9.79
CA ALA A 373 1.10 17.82 9.13
C ALA A 373 0.52 16.47 9.60
N THR A 374 -0.81 16.42 9.68
CA THR A 374 -1.56 15.20 9.98
C THR A 374 -1.81 14.35 8.72
N ALA A 375 -2.21 13.10 8.90
CA ALA A 375 -2.64 12.23 7.81
C ALA A 375 -3.80 12.84 7.01
N GLN A 376 -4.77 13.46 7.68
CA GLN A 376 -5.88 14.11 7.01
C GLN A 376 -5.43 15.30 6.16
N GLN A 377 -4.50 16.12 6.66
CA GLN A 377 -3.95 17.24 5.90
C GLN A 377 -3.18 16.76 4.65
N PHE A 378 -2.48 15.64 4.77
CA PHE A 378 -1.84 15.01 3.61
C PHE A 378 -2.86 14.48 2.60
N LYS A 379 -3.93 13.80 3.05
CA LYS A 379 -5.02 13.36 2.17
C LYS A 379 -5.69 14.53 1.44
N ASP A 380 -6.02 15.58 2.16
CA ASP A 380 -6.64 16.78 1.58
C ASP A 380 -5.74 17.42 0.53
N TRP A 381 -4.44 17.49 0.82
CA TRP A 381 -3.46 17.98 -0.14
C TRP A 381 -3.37 17.08 -1.37
N LEU A 382 -3.29 15.75 -1.21
CA LEU A 382 -3.31 14.80 -2.33
C LEU A 382 -4.53 14.99 -3.23
N GLN A 383 -5.71 15.12 -2.62
CA GLN A 383 -6.96 15.32 -3.34
C GLN A 383 -6.98 16.64 -4.15
N ASN A 384 -6.30 17.66 -3.65
CA ASN A 384 -6.24 18.96 -4.33
C ASN A 384 -5.25 19.01 -5.50
N ILE A 385 -4.15 18.26 -5.43
CA ILE A 385 -3.16 18.22 -6.51
C ILE A 385 -3.43 17.13 -7.55
N ALA A 386 -4.26 16.15 -7.21
CA ALA A 386 -4.58 15.03 -8.07
C ALA A 386 -5.40 15.46 -9.29
N GLN A 387 -5.30 14.67 -10.33
CA GLN A 387 -6.04 14.84 -11.58
C GLN A 387 -7.18 13.82 -11.66
N GLU A 388 -8.32 14.26 -12.15
CA GLU A 388 -9.48 13.42 -12.42
C GLU A 388 -9.33 12.84 -13.83
N GLU A 389 -8.66 11.68 -13.94
CA GLU A 389 -8.29 11.09 -15.23
C GLU A 389 -8.77 9.65 -15.42
N LEU A 390 -9.22 8.97 -14.37
CA LEU A 390 -9.60 7.58 -14.53
C LEU A 390 -10.96 7.45 -15.21
N TYR A 391 -10.96 6.64 -16.25
CA TYR A 391 -12.18 6.25 -16.94
C TYR A 391 -13.11 5.47 -16.02
N ASP A 392 -14.36 5.92 -15.97
CA ASP A 392 -15.46 5.20 -15.31
C ASP A 392 -16.61 5.04 -16.31
N THR A 393 -17.12 3.83 -16.45
CA THR A 393 -18.26 3.56 -17.34
C THR A 393 -19.55 4.26 -16.93
N GLY A 394 -19.59 4.86 -15.74
CA GLY A 394 -20.78 5.56 -15.22
C GLY A 394 -22.02 4.70 -15.08
N GLY A 395 -21.87 3.37 -15.12
CA GLY A 395 -22.99 2.44 -14.97
C GLY A 395 -23.47 2.39 -13.52
N PRO A 396 -24.70 1.91 -13.30
CA PRO A 396 -25.19 1.69 -11.97
C PRO A 396 -24.22 0.79 -11.20
N ASP A 397 -24.17 0.97 -9.90
CA ASP A 397 -23.34 0.22 -8.95
C ASP A 397 -23.58 -1.31 -8.95
N ASP A 398 -24.09 -1.83 -10.02
CA ASP A 398 -24.41 -3.22 -10.16
C ASP A 398 -23.14 -4.03 -10.41
N TYR A 399 -22.85 -4.84 -9.44
CA TYR A 399 -21.89 -5.89 -9.54
C TYR A 399 -22.21 -6.81 -10.72
N VAL A 400 -21.55 -6.62 -11.81
CA VAL A 400 -21.48 -7.64 -12.85
C VAL A 400 -20.01 -7.98 -13.01
N TYR A 401 -19.60 -9.04 -12.34
CA TYR A 401 -18.38 -9.73 -12.71
C TYR A 401 -18.62 -10.32 -14.09
N ALA A 402 -18.05 -9.76 -15.05
CA ALA A 402 -17.81 -10.33 -16.38
C ALA A 402 -17.60 -9.21 -17.37
N ASN A 403 -16.83 -8.22 -17.07
CA ASN A 403 -16.36 -7.40 -18.17
C ASN A 403 -15.15 -6.54 -17.79
N THR A 404 -14.23 -6.64 -18.62
CA THR A 404 -13.20 -5.72 -19.11
C THR A 404 -13.51 -4.20 -19.03
N THR A 405 -14.61 -3.79 -18.41
CA THR A 405 -14.97 -2.38 -18.27
C THR A 405 -14.61 -1.90 -16.86
N PRO A 406 -13.69 -0.95 -16.75
CA PRO A 406 -13.29 -0.41 -15.46
C PRO A 406 -14.45 0.31 -14.81
N ARG A 407 -14.68 -0.03 -13.53
CA ARG A 407 -15.68 0.65 -12.71
C ARG A 407 -15.01 1.05 -11.40
N LEU A 408 -15.20 2.29 -10.99
CA LEU A 408 -14.67 2.82 -9.76
C LEU A 408 -15.50 2.45 -8.53
N TYR A 409 -16.72 2.01 -8.71
CA TYR A 409 -17.68 1.66 -7.63
C TYR A 409 -17.84 2.75 -6.56
N GLY A 410 -17.96 3.99 -7.00
CA GLY A 410 -18.03 5.16 -6.13
C GLY A 410 -16.68 5.59 -5.56
N GLY A 411 -15.60 4.94 -5.96
CA GLY A 411 -14.25 5.32 -5.61
C GLY A 411 -13.77 6.55 -6.37
N THR A 412 -12.64 7.07 -5.94
CA THR A 412 -12.03 8.24 -6.58
C THR A 412 -11.50 7.94 -7.98
N ASN A 413 -11.80 8.82 -8.93
CA ASN A 413 -11.19 8.81 -10.27
C ASN A 413 -9.85 9.58 -10.33
N LYS A 414 -9.34 10.01 -9.18
CA LYS A 414 -8.15 10.86 -9.09
C LYS A 414 -6.87 10.05 -9.13
N VAL A 415 -5.94 10.49 -9.96
CA VAL A 415 -4.57 10.01 -10.05
C VAL A 415 -3.65 11.08 -9.48
N VAL A 416 -2.69 10.66 -8.65
CA VAL A 416 -1.74 11.61 -8.09
C VAL A 416 -0.91 12.29 -9.18
N TYR A 417 -0.78 13.61 -9.04
CA TYR A 417 0.13 14.44 -9.82
C TYR A 417 1.00 15.24 -8.87
N PHE A 418 2.31 15.16 -9.02
CA PHE A 418 3.24 15.87 -8.16
C PHE A 418 3.98 16.99 -8.94
N PRO A 419 3.70 18.26 -8.63
CA PRO A 419 4.31 19.39 -9.34
C PRO A 419 5.74 19.66 -8.84
N LEU A 420 6.72 18.91 -9.34
CA LEU A 420 8.15 19.01 -8.91
C LEU A 420 8.71 20.43 -8.89
N ASN A 421 8.25 21.29 -9.79
CA ASN A 421 8.79 22.64 -9.99
C ASN A 421 8.01 23.73 -9.25
N SER A 422 7.15 23.38 -8.31
CA SER A 422 6.33 24.33 -7.57
C SER A 422 6.36 24.05 -6.07
N PRO A 423 7.49 24.28 -5.38
CA PRO A 423 7.63 24.01 -3.96
C PRO A 423 6.60 24.75 -3.10
N ASP A 424 6.13 25.91 -3.55
CA ASP A 424 5.09 26.67 -2.85
C ASP A 424 3.72 25.97 -2.84
N LYS A 425 3.47 25.06 -3.79
CA LYS A 425 2.24 24.26 -3.82
C LYS A 425 2.24 23.12 -2.80
N ILE A 426 3.38 22.85 -2.18
CA ILE A 426 3.53 21.74 -1.22
C ILE A 426 3.34 22.25 0.22
N LYS A 427 3.44 23.55 0.47
CA LYS A 427 3.26 24.12 1.82
C LYS A 427 1.78 24.24 2.16
N TYR A 428 1.42 23.68 3.30
CA TYR A 428 0.11 23.87 3.91
C TYR A 428 0.09 25.16 4.73
N THR A 429 -0.89 26.05 4.50
CA THR A 429 -1.09 27.24 5.33
C THR A 429 -2.35 27.09 6.18
N SER A 430 -2.19 27.20 7.49
CA SER A 430 -3.22 26.95 8.49
C SER A 430 -4.44 27.90 8.47
N SER A 431 -4.42 28.95 7.64
CA SER A 431 -5.46 30.00 7.68
C SER A 431 -6.51 29.93 6.57
N SER A 432 -6.34 29.11 5.55
CA SER A 432 -7.24 29.08 4.39
C SER A 432 -7.28 27.79 3.59
N GLY A 433 -6.72 26.71 4.12
CA GLY A 433 -6.39 25.58 3.25
C GLY A 433 -5.21 25.90 2.32
N PHE A 434 -5.08 25.20 1.26
CA PHE A 434 -3.96 25.34 0.32
C PHE A 434 -3.92 26.72 -0.33
N THR A 435 -2.76 27.36 -0.35
CA THR A 435 -2.54 28.51 -1.24
C THR A 435 -2.53 28.02 -2.68
N LYS A 436 -3.50 28.47 -3.47
CA LYS A 436 -3.41 28.40 -4.92
C LYS A 436 -2.28 29.34 -5.35
N GLY A 437 -1.14 28.77 -5.72
CA GLY A 437 -0.07 29.49 -6.39
C GLY A 437 -0.36 29.62 -7.88
#